data_d6027fd56bca60c664d82c3865148ea0
#
_entry.id   d6027fd56bca60c664d82c3865148ea0
#
_cell.length_a   1.000
_cell.length_b   1.000
_cell.length_c   1.000
_cell.angle_alpha   90.00
_cell.angle_beta   90.00
_cell.angle_gamma   90.00
#
_symmetry.space_group_name_H-M   'P 1'
#
loop_
_entity.id
_entity.type
_entity.pdbx_description
1 polymer ?
#
loop_
_entity_poly.entity_id
_entity_poly.type
_entity_poly.pdbx_seq_one_letter_code
_entity_poly.pdbx_strand_id
1 'polypeptide(L)'
;MNKRIVLIVLAALTLLAAGCNKKDQPSGEPESAGIGLVITGAPESAVVVGDKFDLKVVITPEDAAVGAVVWSSSNTAVAKVDADGHVLAAGKGECEISATAEKASAKVSVSVKDRDPAKDEMGHQGAEKKIFGQNNNSSIFSIGNTGWKGLLWYQGGNNSMTYYGNGTFKAAWNGTNNFIAGVGYYGGDDLRSNNMQYDCYFRHSKTGSGGGYNYISVYGWTLNPLVEFYIVEDWFSKPGPNLLGQKKGTITIDGASYDVYQNMRYNVPSIDGEKTFPQFFSVRSSSRQSGHVDISAHFKQWESLGMKIGNIFQLMFAVETGGGSGTLDCDYFYLSDGKF
;
A
#
# COMPACT_ATOMS: atom_id res chain seq x y z
N MET A 1 -22.33 28.26 -12.58
CA MET A 1 -23.57 27.87 -11.90
C MET A 1 -24.18 26.70 -12.66
N ASN A 2 -23.90 25.46 -12.27
CA ASN A 2 -24.59 24.28 -12.81
C ASN A 2 -25.09 23.46 -11.63
N LYS A 3 -26.42 23.50 -11.46
CA LYS A 3 -27.15 22.71 -10.46
C LYS A 3 -27.16 21.25 -10.94
N ARG A 4 -26.52 20.34 -10.21
CA ARG A 4 -26.73 18.89 -10.39
C ARG A 4 -27.98 18.48 -9.63
N ILE A 5 -28.94 17.96 -10.36
CA ILE A 5 -30.18 17.40 -9.85
C ILE A 5 -29.87 16.01 -9.30
N VAL A 6 -30.10 15.82 -8.01
CA VAL A 6 -30.05 14.50 -7.38
C VAL A 6 -31.37 13.79 -7.69
N LEU A 7 -31.33 12.73 -8.49
CA LEU A 7 -32.48 11.89 -8.77
C LEU A 7 -32.60 10.82 -7.68
N ILE A 8 -33.57 10.99 -6.78
CA ILE A 8 -33.92 9.97 -5.80
C ILE A 8 -34.82 8.97 -6.50
N VAL A 9 -34.34 7.75 -6.74
CA VAL A 9 -35.16 6.65 -7.26
C VAL A 9 -35.93 6.03 -6.09
N LEU A 10 -37.22 6.38 -5.97
CA LEU A 10 -38.15 5.72 -5.07
C LEU A 10 -38.65 4.46 -5.80
N ALA A 11 -38.26 3.28 -5.35
CA ALA A 11 -38.82 2.04 -5.83
C ALA A 11 -40.23 1.87 -5.25
N ALA A 12 -41.26 2.10 -6.07
CA ALA A 12 -42.64 1.86 -5.70
C ALA A 12 -42.97 0.36 -5.87
N LEU A 13 -43.34 -0.28 -4.78
CA LEU A 13 -43.88 -1.65 -4.76
C LEU A 13 -45.35 -1.58 -5.13
N THR A 14 -45.73 -2.01 -6.34
CA THR A 14 -47.13 -2.14 -6.77
C THR A 14 -47.71 -3.45 -6.26
N LEU A 15 -48.65 -3.37 -5.31
CA LEU A 15 -49.55 -4.47 -4.95
C LEU A 15 -50.73 -4.48 -5.92
N LEU A 16 -50.93 -5.59 -6.65
CA LEU A 16 -52.21 -5.87 -7.32
C LEU A 16 -53.24 -6.36 -6.29
N ALA A 17 -54.31 -5.59 -6.10
CA ALA A 17 -55.46 -6.05 -5.35
C ALA A 17 -56.52 -6.57 -6.32
N ALA A 18 -56.86 -7.86 -6.24
CA ALA A 18 -58.09 -8.41 -6.79
C ALA A 18 -59.17 -8.42 -5.71
N GLY A 19 -60.24 -7.73 -5.94
CA GLY A 19 -61.35 -7.59 -5.00
C GLY A 19 -62.26 -8.81 -4.90
N CYS A 20 -62.78 -9.05 -3.69
CA CYS A 20 -64.13 -9.60 -3.48
C CYS A 20 -64.65 -9.23 -2.11
N ASN A 21 -65.92 -8.77 -2.07
CA ASN A 21 -66.70 -8.38 -0.93
C ASN A 21 -66.83 -9.45 0.15
N LYS A 22 -66.67 -9.12 1.45
CA LYS A 22 -67.74 -9.24 2.46
C LYS A 22 -67.24 -8.71 3.81
N LYS A 23 -68.15 -8.07 4.50
CA LYS A 23 -68.07 -7.58 5.86
C LYS A 23 -67.64 -8.67 6.83
N ASP A 24 -66.63 -8.40 7.65
CA ASP A 24 -66.55 -8.63 9.08
C ASP A 24 -65.27 -7.94 9.57
N GLN A 25 -65.42 -7.08 10.55
CA GLN A 25 -64.29 -6.37 11.16
C GLN A 25 -63.71 -7.25 12.25
N PRO A 26 -62.41 -7.60 12.17
CA PRO A 26 -61.63 -7.85 13.37
C PRO A 26 -60.70 -6.67 13.56
N SER A 27 -60.55 -6.28 14.80
CA SER A 27 -59.51 -5.39 15.29
C SER A 27 -58.13 -5.94 14.94
N GLY A 28 -57.64 -5.55 13.77
CA GLY A 28 -56.25 -5.81 13.39
C GLY A 28 -55.34 -4.88 14.21
N GLU A 29 -54.56 -5.45 15.11
CA GLU A 29 -53.35 -4.78 15.59
C GLU A 29 -52.55 -4.36 14.35
N PRO A 30 -51.92 -3.16 14.34
CA PRO A 30 -51.08 -2.76 13.23
C PRO A 30 -49.97 -3.83 13.09
N GLU A 31 -49.90 -4.46 11.90
CA GLU A 31 -48.73 -5.30 11.58
C GLU A 31 -47.49 -4.48 11.89
N SER A 32 -46.70 -4.98 12.86
CA SER A 32 -45.44 -4.34 13.20
C SER A 32 -44.60 -4.27 11.95
N ALA A 33 -44.40 -3.07 11.42
CA ALA A 33 -43.52 -2.86 10.30
C ALA A 33 -42.18 -3.55 10.61
N GLY A 34 -41.84 -4.56 9.81
CA GLY A 34 -40.62 -5.34 10.03
C GLY A 34 -39.38 -4.43 10.10
N ILE A 35 -38.47 -4.73 10.98
CA ILE A 35 -37.22 -3.98 11.09
C ILE A 35 -36.42 -4.20 9.83
N GLY A 36 -36.14 -3.11 9.10
CA GLY A 36 -35.28 -3.09 7.92
C GLY A 36 -33.86 -2.65 8.28
N LEU A 37 -32.84 -3.24 7.62
CA LEU A 37 -31.44 -2.84 7.72
C LEU A 37 -30.91 -2.65 6.30
N VAL A 38 -30.24 -1.53 6.05
CA VAL A 38 -29.63 -1.20 4.76
C VAL A 38 -28.20 -0.78 4.98
N ILE A 39 -27.28 -1.30 4.15
CA ILE A 39 -25.88 -0.87 4.13
C ILE A 39 -25.73 0.28 3.12
N THR A 40 -25.07 1.35 3.52
CA THR A 40 -24.74 2.51 2.70
C THR A 40 -23.23 2.74 2.68
N GLY A 41 -22.72 3.56 1.74
CA GLY A 41 -21.29 3.86 1.63
C GLY A 41 -20.51 2.88 0.74
N ALA A 42 -21.17 1.86 0.17
CA ALA A 42 -20.52 0.96 -0.76
C ALA A 42 -20.11 1.68 -2.05
N PRO A 43 -18.90 1.41 -2.59
CA PRO A 43 -18.45 1.95 -3.86
C PRO A 43 -19.37 1.52 -5.01
N GLU A 44 -19.70 2.45 -5.91
CA GLU A 44 -20.53 2.18 -7.11
C GLU A 44 -19.75 1.41 -8.20
N SER A 45 -18.43 1.36 -8.11
CA SER A 45 -17.53 0.67 -9.04
C SER A 45 -16.48 -0.14 -8.30
N ALA A 46 -15.77 -1.01 -9.02
CA ALA A 46 -14.67 -1.77 -8.45
C ALA A 46 -13.60 -0.84 -7.88
N VAL A 47 -13.22 -1.09 -6.62
CA VAL A 47 -12.09 -0.45 -5.95
C VAL A 47 -10.79 -1.17 -6.30
N VAL A 48 -9.64 -0.58 -6.00
CA VAL A 48 -8.34 -1.23 -6.19
C VAL A 48 -7.78 -1.75 -4.87
N VAL A 49 -6.93 -2.77 -4.94
CA VAL A 49 -6.22 -3.31 -3.76
C VAL A 49 -5.58 -2.19 -2.96
N GLY A 50 -5.84 -2.17 -1.65
CA GLY A 50 -5.37 -1.17 -0.70
C GLY A 50 -6.29 0.03 -0.50
N ASP A 51 -7.36 0.17 -1.29
CA ASP A 51 -8.35 1.22 -1.02
C ASP A 51 -9.08 0.94 0.29
N LYS A 52 -9.44 2.03 0.97
CA LYS A 52 -10.22 2.00 2.22
C LYS A 52 -11.48 2.82 2.04
N PHE A 53 -12.58 2.33 2.59
CA PHE A 53 -13.87 3.03 2.59
C PHE A 53 -14.71 2.61 3.78
N ASP A 54 -15.74 3.41 4.10
CA ASP A 54 -16.58 3.19 5.26
C ASP A 54 -17.98 2.75 4.84
N LEU A 55 -18.45 1.66 5.42
CA LEU A 55 -19.83 1.23 5.34
C LEU A 55 -20.59 1.69 6.59
N LYS A 56 -21.85 2.04 6.41
CA LYS A 56 -22.76 2.43 7.49
C LYS A 56 -24.04 1.65 7.38
N VAL A 57 -24.68 1.39 8.52
CA VAL A 57 -25.99 0.78 8.60
C VAL A 57 -27.06 1.86 8.82
N VAL A 58 -28.11 1.79 8.03
CA VAL A 58 -29.36 2.57 8.24
C VAL A 58 -30.44 1.58 8.67
N ILE A 59 -31.09 1.88 9.80
CA ILE A 59 -32.15 1.06 10.41
C ILE A 59 -33.50 1.73 10.15
N THR A 60 -34.53 0.94 9.86
CA THR A 60 -35.90 1.43 9.65
C THR A 60 -36.90 0.56 10.41
N PRO A 61 -37.76 1.15 11.28
CA PRO A 61 -37.75 2.56 11.67
C PRO A 61 -36.49 2.94 12.45
N GLU A 62 -36.11 4.23 12.47
CA GLU A 62 -34.84 4.74 13.00
C GLU A 62 -34.64 4.46 14.51
N ASP A 63 -35.73 4.34 15.25
CA ASP A 63 -35.78 4.06 16.67
C ASP A 63 -35.88 2.56 17.01
N ALA A 64 -35.85 1.68 16.00
CA ALA A 64 -35.94 0.24 16.22
C ALA A 64 -34.72 -0.29 16.98
N ALA A 65 -34.97 -0.96 18.11
CA ALA A 65 -33.91 -1.64 18.87
C ALA A 65 -33.49 -2.93 18.15
N VAL A 66 -32.31 -2.92 17.55
CA VAL A 66 -31.76 -4.05 16.76
C VAL A 66 -30.60 -4.78 17.46
N GLY A 67 -30.17 -4.31 18.64
CA GLY A 67 -28.97 -4.81 19.31
C GLY A 67 -27.68 -4.36 18.60
N ALA A 68 -26.58 -5.01 18.93
CA ALA A 68 -25.29 -4.72 18.28
C ALA A 68 -25.27 -5.19 16.83
N VAL A 69 -24.75 -4.36 15.93
CA VAL A 69 -24.48 -4.74 14.53
C VAL A 69 -23.15 -5.46 14.45
N VAL A 70 -23.13 -6.64 13.82
CA VAL A 70 -21.93 -7.44 13.56
C VAL A 70 -21.65 -7.41 12.07
N TRP A 71 -20.46 -6.95 11.72
CA TRP A 71 -19.94 -6.96 10.36
C TRP A 71 -19.19 -8.25 10.04
N SER A 72 -19.29 -8.72 8.81
CA SER A 72 -18.52 -9.86 8.33
C SER A 72 -18.28 -9.78 6.82
N SER A 73 -17.19 -10.37 6.36
CA SER A 73 -16.87 -10.53 4.94
C SER A 73 -16.94 -12.02 4.56
N SER A 74 -17.55 -12.34 3.42
CA SER A 74 -17.59 -13.69 2.86
C SER A 74 -16.23 -14.16 2.38
N ASN A 75 -15.28 -13.21 2.11
CA ASN A 75 -13.92 -13.53 1.71
C ASN A 75 -12.96 -12.42 2.18
N THR A 76 -12.31 -12.63 3.33
CA THR A 76 -11.37 -11.66 3.92
C THR A 76 -10.06 -11.51 3.12
N ALA A 77 -9.77 -12.41 2.18
CA ALA A 77 -8.66 -12.25 1.24
C ALA A 77 -8.97 -11.21 0.14
N VAL A 78 -10.27 -10.95 -0.12
CA VAL A 78 -10.73 -9.92 -1.07
C VAL A 78 -10.99 -8.59 -0.38
N ALA A 79 -11.79 -8.59 0.69
CA ALA A 79 -12.01 -7.39 1.50
C ALA A 79 -12.17 -7.76 2.97
N LYS A 80 -11.52 -7.00 3.84
CA LYS A 80 -11.67 -7.09 5.30
C LYS A 80 -12.61 -6.00 5.75
N VAL A 81 -13.40 -6.27 6.80
CA VAL A 81 -14.24 -5.28 7.47
C VAL A 81 -14.02 -5.38 8.98
N ASP A 82 -13.89 -4.25 9.66
CA ASP A 82 -13.80 -4.20 11.13
C ASP A 82 -15.18 -4.02 11.79
N ALA A 83 -15.17 -3.93 13.13
CA ALA A 83 -16.40 -3.79 13.93
C ALA A 83 -17.13 -2.46 13.70
N ASP A 84 -16.45 -1.44 13.22
CA ASP A 84 -16.98 -0.09 12.98
C ASP A 84 -17.46 0.11 11.51
N GLY A 85 -17.25 -0.92 10.66
CA GLY A 85 -17.65 -0.88 9.26
C GLY A 85 -16.57 -0.29 8.33
N HIS A 86 -15.35 -0.08 8.81
CA HIS A 86 -14.24 0.28 7.94
C HIS A 86 -13.82 -0.92 7.10
N VAL A 87 -13.65 -0.72 5.80
CA VAL A 87 -13.31 -1.77 4.85
C VAL A 87 -11.94 -1.50 4.24
N LEU A 88 -11.13 -2.56 4.16
CA LEU A 88 -9.88 -2.61 3.40
C LEU A 88 -10.04 -3.57 2.23
N ALA A 89 -9.85 -3.09 1.01
CA ALA A 89 -9.72 -3.92 -0.19
C ALA A 89 -8.37 -4.67 -0.15
N ALA A 90 -8.40 -5.96 0.25
CA ALA A 90 -7.19 -6.72 0.58
C ALA A 90 -6.57 -7.41 -0.65
N GLY A 91 -7.38 -7.85 -1.60
CA GLY A 91 -6.92 -8.54 -2.81
C GLY A 91 -8.00 -8.60 -3.87
N LYS A 92 -7.60 -8.90 -5.11
CA LYS A 92 -8.49 -9.00 -6.27
C LYS A 92 -9.57 -10.04 -6.09
N GLY A 93 -10.79 -9.72 -6.49
CA GLY A 93 -11.93 -10.64 -6.51
C GLY A 93 -13.25 -9.95 -6.19
N GLU A 94 -14.22 -10.76 -5.84
CA GLU A 94 -15.53 -10.31 -5.40
C GLU A 94 -15.86 -10.95 -4.05
N CYS A 95 -16.51 -10.22 -3.18
CA CYS A 95 -17.04 -10.71 -1.92
C CYS A 95 -18.32 -9.96 -1.52
N GLU A 96 -19.06 -10.55 -0.59
CA GLU A 96 -20.18 -9.89 0.08
C GLU A 96 -19.72 -9.44 1.48
N ILE A 97 -20.02 -8.20 1.84
CA ILE A 97 -19.96 -7.73 3.21
C ILE A 97 -21.37 -7.71 3.78
N SER A 98 -21.52 -8.31 4.95
CA SER A 98 -22.80 -8.44 5.65
C SER A 98 -22.78 -7.66 6.95
N ALA A 99 -23.87 -6.98 7.24
CA ALA A 99 -24.20 -6.42 8.55
C ALA A 99 -25.37 -7.21 9.14
N THR A 100 -25.21 -7.76 10.32
CA THR A 100 -26.24 -8.59 10.99
C THR A 100 -26.51 -8.05 12.36
N ALA A 101 -27.80 -7.91 12.69
CA ALA A 101 -28.30 -7.60 14.01
C ALA A 101 -29.32 -8.68 14.41
N GLU A 102 -29.79 -8.69 15.67
CA GLU A 102 -30.67 -9.75 16.18
C GLU A 102 -31.92 -10.02 15.31
N LYS A 103 -32.47 -8.99 14.67
CA LYS A 103 -33.76 -9.06 13.95
C LYS A 103 -33.68 -8.68 12.48
N ALA A 104 -32.50 -8.29 11.99
CA ALA A 104 -32.33 -7.82 10.60
C ALA A 104 -30.91 -8.08 10.11
N SER A 105 -30.78 -8.23 8.80
CA SER A 105 -29.47 -8.30 8.14
C SER A 105 -29.51 -7.63 6.77
N ALA A 106 -28.34 -7.16 6.34
CA ALA A 106 -28.15 -6.63 4.98
C ALA A 106 -26.82 -7.10 4.42
N LYS A 107 -26.71 -7.08 3.10
CA LYS A 107 -25.50 -7.43 2.38
C LYS A 107 -25.20 -6.43 1.29
N VAL A 108 -23.95 -6.25 0.96
CA VAL A 108 -23.48 -5.48 -0.17
C VAL A 108 -22.33 -6.21 -0.86
N SER A 109 -22.34 -6.21 -2.20
CA SER A 109 -21.25 -6.77 -2.99
C SER A 109 -20.12 -5.76 -3.11
N VAL A 110 -18.88 -6.23 -2.95
CA VAL A 110 -17.65 -5.46 -3.14
C VAL A 110 -16.82 -6.16 -4.20
N SER A 111 -16.46 -5.42 -5.25
CA SER A 111 -15.54 -5.88 -6.30
C SER A 111 -14.20 -5.15 -6.14
N VAL A 112 -13.12 -5.92 -6.13
CA VAL A 112 -11.75 -5.41 -5.99
C VAL A 112 -10.93 -5.84 -7.20
N LYS A 113 -10.24 -4.89 -7.84
CA LYS A 113 -9.29 -5.13 -8.93
C LYS A 113 -7.86 -4.92 -8.46
N ASP A 114 -6.91 -5.59 -9.11
CA ASP A 114 -5.49 -5.31 -8.89
C ASP A 114 -5.15 -3.87 -9.30
N ARG A 115 -4.14 -3.31 -8.64
CA ARG A 115 -3.46 -2.12 -9.14
C ARG A 115 -2.65 -2.49 -10.38
N ASP A 116 -2.76 -1.69 -11.43
CA ASP A 116 -1.92 -1.79 -12.63
C ASP A 116 -1.16 -0.46 -12.81
N PRO A 117 0.04 -0.31 -12.21
CA PRO A 117 0.79 0.93 -12.31
C PRO A 117 1.10 1.37 -13.73
N ALA A 118 1.12 0.43 -14.69
CA ALA A 118 1.35 0.76 -16.09
C ALA A 118 0.15 1.43 -16.77
N LYS A 119 -1.06 1.22 -16.26
CA LYS A 119 -2.32 1.68 -16.87
C LYS A 119 -3.15 2.60 -15.98
N ASP A 120 -3.02 2.45 -14.64
CA ASP A 120 -3.79 3.24 -13.70
C ASP A 120 -3.32 4.70 -13.73
N GLU A 121 -4.28 5.63 -13.66
CA GLU A 121 -3.98 7.04 -13.46
C GLU A 121 -3.61 7.27 -11.98
N MET A 122 -2.43 7.82 -11.73
CA MET A 122 -2.09 8.37 -10.42
C MET A 122 -1.54 9.79 -10.59
N GLY A 123 -0.30 9.95 -11.03
CA GLY A 123 0.36 11.26 -11.12
C GLY A 123 0.57 11.91 -9.77
N HIS A 124 1.17 13.09 -9.79
CA HIS A 124 1.43 13.87 -8.60
C HIS A 124 0.17 14.58 -8.11
N GLN A 125 -0.22 14.32 -6.86
CA GLN A 125 -1.43 14.87 -6.27
C GLN A 125 -1.19 15.38 -4.84
N GLY A 126 -1.98 16.39 -4.45
CA GLY A 126 -1.88 17.01 -3.14
C GLY A 126 -0.77 18.07 -3.07
N ALA A 127 -0.41 18.48 -1.84
CA ALA A 127 0.57 19.53 -1.64
C ALA A 127 1.97 19.10 -2.11
N GLU A 128 2.58 19.92 -2.95
CA GLU A 128 3.97 19.77 -3.38
C GLU A 128 4.91 20.41 -2.34
N LYS A 129 5.97 19.69 -1.99
CA LYS A 129 7.05 20.22 -1.14
C LYS A 129 8.41 19.79 -1.67
N LYS A 130 9.34 20.75 -1.79
CA LYS A 130 10.72 20.51 -2.19
C LYS A 130 11.65 20.60 -1.00
N ILE A 131 12.55 19.64 -0.88
CA ILE A 131 13.54 19.53 0.18
C ILE A 131 14.93 19.41 -0.45
N PHE A 132 15.89 20.14 0.10
CA PHE A 132 17.30 20.06 -0.29
C PHE A 132 18.14 19.20 0.67
N GLY A 133 17.64 18.98 1.90
CA GLY A 133 18.35 18.22 2.92
C GLY A 133 19.66 18.90 3.40
N GLN A 134 20.47 18.12 4.10
CA GLN A 134 21.78 18.51 4.58
C GLN A 134 22.80 17.41 4.27
N ASN A 135 24.00 17.81 3.88
CA ASN A 135 25.09 16.87 3.59
C ASN A 135 25.41 16.00 4.82
N ASN A 136 25.54 14.67 4.61
CA ASN A 136 25.77 13.66 5.65
C ASN A 136 24.70 13.61 6.76
N ASN A 137 23.49 14.08 6.50
CA ASN A 137 22.40 14.07 7.48
C ASN A 137 21.09 13.59 6.84
N SER A 138 20.38 12.71 7.53
CA SER A 138 19.08 12.23 7.09
C SER A 138 18.00 13.28 7.34
N SER A 139 17.26 13.63 6.29
CA SER A 139 16.03 14.40 6.38
C SER A 139 14.85 13.44 6.29
N ILE A 140 14.12 13.26 7.40
CA ILE A 140 12.91 12.43 7.47
C ILE A 140 11.72 13.35 7.68
N PHE A 141 10.66 13.17 6.90
CA PHE A 141 9.49 14.05 6.93
C PHE A 141 8.20 13.27 6.63
N SER A 142 7.07 13.76 7.12
CA SER A 142 5.76 13.14 6.89
C SER A 142 5.20 13.48 5.51
N ILE A 143 4.55 12.50 4.89
CA ILE A 143 3.85 12.63 3.61
C ILE A 143 2.36 12.79 3.89
N GLY A 144 1.87 14.02 3.96
CA GLY A 144 0.46 14.29 4.23
C GLY A 144 -0.08 13.48 5.42
N ASN A 145 -1.25 12.86 5.24
CA ASN A 145 -1.90 11.98 6.21
C ASN A 145 -1.80 10.49 5.83
N THR A 146 -0.85 10.12 4.97
CA THR A 146 -0.74 8.76 4.44
C THR A 146 -0.15 7.75 5.45
N GLY A 147 0.46 8.22 6.53
CA GLY A 147 1.28 7.40 7.43
C GLY A 147 2.69 7.12 6.89
N TRP A 148 2.97 7.48 5.65
CA TRP A 148 4.31 7.34 5.06
C TRP A 148 5.23 8.49 5.43
N LYS A 149 6.54 8.21 5.34
CA LYS A 149 7.63 9.18 5.49
C LYS A 149 8.42 9.30 4.21
N GLY A 150 8.96 10.48 3.94
CA GLY A 150 10.01 10.67 2.95
C GLY A 150 11.38 10.63 3.61
N LEU A 151 12.36 10.15 2.86
CA LEU A 151 13.79 10.16 3.21
C LEU A 151 14.55 10.88 2.12
N LEU A 152 15.44 11.79 2.53
CA LEU A 152 16.52 12.32 1.70
C LEU A 152 17.81 12.30 2.52
N TRP A 153 18.82 11.60 2.03
CA TRP A 153 20.17 11.59 2.57
C TRP A 153 21.20 11.60 1.43
N TYR A 154 22.32 12.28 1.62
CA TYR A 154 23.38 12.31 0.62
C TYR A 154 24.74 12.73 1.19
N GLN A 155 25.80 12.41 0.42
CA GLN A 155 27.17 12.88 0.61
C GLN A 155 27.67 13.63 -0.63
N GLY A 156 27.96 14.90 -0.47
CA GLY A 156 28.43 15.77 -1.56
C GLY A 156 27.36 16.12 -2.58
N GLY A 157 27.73 16.97 -3.51
CA GLY A 157 26.89 17.37 -4.62
C GLY A 157 25.77 18.36 -4.27
N ASN A 158 24.90 18.58 -5.26
CA ASN A 158 23.70 19.42 -5.14
C ASN A 158 22.47 18.56 -5.42
N ASN A 159 21.73 18.23 -4.36
CA ASN A 159 20.71 17.22 -4.38
C ASN A 159 19.38 17.75 -3.83
N SER A 160 18.28 17.19 -4.29
CA SER A 160 16.95 17.55 -3.81
C SER A 160 15.95 16.43 -3.97
N MET A 161 14.86 16.51 -3.21
CA MET A 161 13.67 15.70 -3.36
C MET A 161 12.45 16.60 -3.35
N THR A 162 11.52 16.36 -4.28
CA THR A 162 10.18 16.95 -4.27
C THR A 162 9.19 15.82 -4.00
N TYR A 163 8.30 16.01 -3.05
CA TYR A 163 7.26 15.02 -2.73
C TYR A 163 5.86 15.66 -2.75
N TYR A 164 4.86 14.80 -2.92
CA TYR A 164 3.46 15.17 -3.07
C TYR A 164 2.60 14.48 -2.00
N GLY A 165 1.42 15.03 -1.76
CA GLY A 165 0.53 14.55 -0.69
C GLY A 165 0.08 13.10 -0.82
N ASN A 166 0.11 12.53 -2.03
CA ASN A 166 -0.24 11.13 -2.32
C ASN A 166 0.95 10.17 -2.27
N GLY A 167 2.14 10.60 -1.83
CA GLY A 167 3.34 9.76 -1.72
C GLY A 167 4.19 9.66 -2.99
N THR A 168 3.74 10.18 -4.12
CA THR A 168 4.59 10.29 -5.32
C THR A 168 5.71 11.30 -5.10
N PHE A 169 6.84 11.14 -5.81
CA PHE A 169 8.00 11.99 -5.56
C PHE A 169 8.93 12.10 -6.76
N LYS A 170 9.74 13.17 -6.74
CA LYS A 170 10.86 13.37 -7.66
C LYS A 170 12.15 13.46 -6.86
N ALA A 171 13.19 12.80 -7.33
CA ALA A 171 14.54 12.90 -6.79
C ALA A 171 15.49 13.46 -7.83
N ALA A 172 16.44 14.31 -7.41
CA ALA A 172 17.45 14.88 -8.30
C ALA A 172 18.80 14.90 -7.57
N TRP A 173 19.84 14.42 -8.23
CA TRP A 173 21.21 14.40 -7.73
C TRP A 173 22.17 14.94 -8.78
N ASN A 174 23.22 15.62 -8.32
CA ASN A 174 24.25 16.17 -9.18
C ASN A 174 25.61 16.20 -8.49
N GLY A 175 26.54 15.37 -8.98
CA GLY A 175 27.89 15.26 -8.46
C GLY A 175 27.96 14.72 -7.03
N THR A 176 27.04 13.87 -6.64
CA THR A 176 27.01 13.21 -5.34
C THR A 176 28.07 12.10 -5.23
N ASN A 177 28.54 11.80 -4.02
CA ASN A 177 29.33 10.60 -3.74
C ASN A 177 28.44 9.44 -3.33
N ASN A 178 27.35 9.75 -2.61
CA ASN A 178 26.29 8.83 -2.25
C ASN A 178 25.00 9.63 -2.10
N PHE A 179 23.90 9.06 -2.53
CA PHE A 179 22.58 9.71 -2.51
C PHE A 179 21.50 8.65 -2.36
N ILE A 180 20.56 8.88 -1.47
CA ILE A 180 19.33 8.09 -1.35
C ILE A 180 18.12 9.01 -1.14
N ALA A 181 17.05 8.76 -1.90
CA ALA A 181 15.76 9.39 -1.72
C ALA A 181 14.63 8.40 -1.94
N GLY A 182 13.62 8.42 -1.09
CA GLY A 182 12.50 7.47 -1.17
C GLY A 182 11.32 7.85 -0.29
N VAL A 183 10.21 7.12 -0.48
CA VAL A 183 8.97 7.27 0.28
C VAL A 183 8.50 5.90 0.76
N GLY A 184 7.99 5.83 1.99
CA GLY A 184 7.44 4.63 2.59
C GLY A 184 7.33 4.70 4.11
N TYR A 185 7.46 3.56 4.78
CA TYR A 185 7.45 3.48 6.23
C TYR A 185 8.86 3.72 6.81
N TYR A 186 8.92 4.43 7.91
CA TYR A 186 10.17 4.72 8.59
C TYR A 186 9.95 4.79 10.10
N GLY A 187 10.67 3.94 10.84
CA GLY A 187 10.92 4.01 12.26
C GLY A 187 9.73 4.21 13.16
N GLY A 188 10.01 4.47 14.42
CA GLY A 188 9.05 4.76 15.45
C GLY A 188 8.89 3.61 16.44
N ASP A 189 7.92 3.76 17.34
CA ASP A 189 7.63 2.79 18.40
C ASP A 189 6.93 1.52 17.90
N ASP A 190 6.45 1.53 16.64
CA ASP A 190 5.73 0.42 16.01
C ASP A 190 6.60 -0.26 14.94
N LEU A 191 7.54 -1.10 15.37
CA LEU A 191 8.31 -1.96 14.49
C LEU A 191 7.38 -2.99 13.81
N ARG A 192 7.36 -2.98 12.49
CA ARG A 192 6.52 -3.90 11.71
C ARG A 192 7.12 -5.29 11.67
N SER A 193 6.27 -6.31 11.88
CA SER A 193 6.66 -7.70 11.75
C SER A 193 6.93 -8.07 10.28
N ASN A 194 8.00 -8.83 10.02
CA ASN A 194 8.27 -9.40 8.69
C ASN A 194 7.24 -10.48 8.26
N ASN A 195 6.36 -10.92 9.19
CA ASN A 195 5.27 -11.85 8.87
C ASN A 195 3.99 -11.15 8.36
N MET A 196 3.97 -9.82 8.31
CA MET A 196 2.86 -9.08 7.70
C MET A 196 2.97 -9.13 6.17
N GLN A 197 1.84 -8.96 5.48
CA GLN A 197 1.83 -8.85 4.03
C GLN A 197 2.22 -7.43 3.62
N TYR A 198 3.28 -7.32 2.83
CA TYR A 198 3.77 -6.06 2.27
C TYR A 198 3.83 -6.13 0.76
N ASP A 199 3.24 -5.12 0.12
CA ASP A 199 3.17 -4.99 -1.33
C ASP A 199 3.56 -3.57 -1.73
N CYS A 200 4.41 -3.44 -2.75
CA CYS A 200 4.77 -2.15 -3.33
C CYS A 200 4.34 -2.10 -4.80
N TYR A 201 3.61 -1.07 -5.16
CA TYR A 201 3.23 -0.75 -6.53
C TYR A 201 3.89 0.56 -6.93
N PHE A 202 4.57 0.58 -8.08
CA PHE A 202 5.33 1.74 -8.50
C PHE A 202 5.30 1.94 -10.01
N ARG A 203 5.46 3.19 -10.43
CA ARG A 203 5.85 3.61 -11.78
C ARG A 203 6.77 4.79 -11.65
N HIS A 204 7.85 4.77 -12.44
CA HIS A 204 8.79 5.87 -12.48
C HIS A 204 9.36 6.07 -13.88
N SER A 205 9.92 7.25 -14.11
CA SER A 205 10.86 7.53 -15.18
C SER A 205 12.19 8.02 -14.59
N LYS A 206 13.28 7.93 -15.34
CA LYS A 206 14.61 8.32 -14.91
C LYS A 206 15.44 8.91 -16.04
N THR A 207 16.37 9.79 -15.67
CA THR A 207 17.35 10.35 -16.61
C THR A 207 18.72 10.47 -15.95
N GLY A 208 19.79 10.50 -16.75
CA GLY A 208 21.16 10.69 -16.26
C GLY A 208 21.91 9.41 -15.97
N SER A 209 22.69 9.38 -14.86
CA SER A 209 23.56 8.26 -14.46
C SER A 209 23.60 8.08 -12.96
N GLY A 210 23.91 6.85 -12.50
CA GLY A 210 23.95 6.49 -11.08
C GLY A 210 25.35 6.26 -10.52
N GLY A 211 26.42 6.49 -11.28
CA GLY A 211 27.80 6.29 -10.81
C GLY A 211 28.17 4.83 -10.53
N GLY A 212 28.98 4.60 -9.50
CA GLY A 212 29.61 3.30 -9.20
C GLY A 212 28.61 2.22 -8.77
N TYR A 213 27.52 2.58 -8.10
CA TYR A 213 26.37 1.74 -7.82
C TYR A 213 25.10 2.54 -8.00
N ASN A 214 24.01 1.86 -8.30
CA ASN A 214 22.75 2.53 -8.57
C ASN A 214 21.59 1.52 -8.47
N TYR A 215 20.69 1.76 -7.55
CA TYR A 215 19.55 0.90 -7.29
C TYR A 215 18.26 1.74 -7.32
N ILE A 216 17.26 1.29 -8.06
CA ILE A 216 15.88 1.73 -7.93
C ILE A 216 15.12 0.52 -7.41
N SER A 217 14.70 0.57 -6.16
CA SER A 217 14.40 -0.61 -5.37
C SER A 217 13.34 -0.36 -4.31
N VAL A 218 12.71 -1.44 -3.86
CA VAL A 218 12.22 -1.48 -2.48
C VAL A 218 13.45 -1.61 -1.59
N TYR A 219 13.63 -0.63 -0.70
CA TYR A 219 14.77 -0.46 0.19
C TYR A 219 14.33 -0.42 1.64
N GLY A 220 15.13 -0.95 2.52
CA GLY A 220 14.82 -0.83 3.92
C GLY A 220 15.85 -1.42 4.87
N TRP A 221 15.45 -1.35 6.13
CA TRP A 221 16.21 -1.86 7.26
C TRP A 221 15.31 -2.67 8.20
N THR A 222 15.90 -3.69 8.79
CA THR A 222 15.28 -4.42 9.90
C THR A 222 16.13 -4.32 11.16
N LEU A 223 15.49 -4.58 12.32
CA LEU A 223 16.15 -4.75 13.61
C LEU A 223 15.84 -6.14 14.16
N ASN A 224 16.79 -6.67 14.92
CA ASN A 224 16.68 -7.97 15.57
C ASN A 224 16.44 -9.17 14.61
N PRO A 225 17.32 -9.43 13.63
CA PRO A 225 18.65 -8.84 13.42
C PRO A 225 18.64 -7.56 12.60
N LEU A 226 19.73 -6.78 12.75
CA LEU A 226 20.01 -5.63 11.89
C LEU A 226 20.37 -6.13 10.49
N VAL A 227 19.59 -5.74 9.48
CA VAL A 227 19.82 -6.05 8.07
C VAL A 227 19.44 -4.85 7.24
N GLU A 228 20.27 -4.50 6.28
CA GLU A 228 19.92 -3.60 5.19
C GLU A 228 19.50 -4.41 3.97
N PHE A 229 18.41 -4.04 3.31
CA PHE A 229 17.92 -4.86 2.20
C PHE A 229 17.44 -4.05 1.00
N TYR A 230 17.55 -4.70 -0.18
CA TYR A 230 17.19 -4.16 -1.48
C TYR A 230 16.47 -5.21 -2.34
N ILE A 231 15.28 -4.87 -2.83
CA ILE A 231 14.65 -5.59 -3.93
C ILE A 231 14.77 -4.68 -5.15
N VAL A 232 15.78 -4.94 -5.98
CA VAL A 232 16.19 -4.06 -7.08
C VAL A 232 15.38 -4.36 -8.32
N GLU A 233 14.57 -3.38 -8.74
CA GLU A 233 13.66 -3.47 -9.88
C GLU A 233 14.22 -2.80 -11.13
N ASP A 234 15.03 -1.74 -10.94
CA ASP A 234 15.62 -0.98 -12.03
C ASP A 234 16.99 -0.38 -11.64
N TRP A 235 17.74 0.07 -12.63
CA TRP A 235 19.10 0.60 -12.49
C TRP A 235 19.48 1.46 -13.70
N PHE A 236 20.48 2.33 -13.57
CA PHE A 236 21.13 3.00 -14.72
C PHE A 236 22.14 2.08 -15.42
N SER A 237 22.87 1.29 -14.64
CA SER A 237 23.68 0.17 -15.11
C SER A 237 23.46 -1.02 -14.16
N LYS A 238 23.30 -2.23 -14.73
CA LYS A 238 23.02 -3.43 -13.93
C LYS A 238 24.11 -3.65 -12.88
N PRO A 239 23.75 -3.76 -11.58
CA PRO A 239 24.73 -3.99 -10.54
C PRO A 239 25.41 -5.35 -10.72
N GLY A 240 26.72 -5.36 -10.63
CA GLY A 240 27.53 -6.57 -10.76
C GLY A 240 27.76 -7.26 -9.40
N PRO A 241 28.18 -8.54 -9.41
CA PRO A 241 28.38 -9.33 -8.19
C PRO A 241 29.45 -8.74 -7.25
N ASN A 242 30.42 -7.99 -7.78
CA ASN A 242 31.44 -7.33 -6.94
C ASN A 242 30.86 -6.30 -5.96
N LEU A 243 29.69 -5.74 -6.26
CA LEU A 243 28.99 -4.80 -5.39
C LEU A 243 27.99 -5.49 -4.46
N LEU A 244 27.50 -6.66 -4.85
CA LEU A 244 26.38 -7.35 -4.21
C LEU A 244 26.83 -8.45 -3.25
N GLY A 245 28.11 -8.84 -3.30
CA GLY A 245 28.68 -9.89 -2.47
C GLY A 245 28.42 -11.30 -3.00
N GLN A 246 28.21 -12.26 -2.10
CA GLN A 246 28.04 -13.67 -2.42
C GLN A 246 26.64 -13.96 -2.98
N LYS A 247 26.55 -14.59 -4.14
CA LYS A 247 25.28 -15.12 -4.67
C LYS A 247 24.79 -16.27 -3.78
N LYS A 248 23.54 -16.19 -3.33
CA LYS A 248 22.88 -17.18 -2.46
C LYS A 248 21.97 -18.11 -3.27
N GLY A 249 21.43 -17.63 -4.39
CA GLY A 249 20.53 -18.38 -5.24
C GLY A 249 19.87 -17.53 -6.30
N THR A 250 18.89 -18.13 -6.96
CA THR A 250 17.94 -17.44 -7.86
C THR A 250 16.53 -17.84 -7.46
N ILE A 251 15.64 -16.87 -7.36
CA ILE A 251 14.24 -17.06 -6.96
C ILE A 251 13.31 -16.57 -8.06
N THR A 252 12.07 -17.05 -8.06
CA THR A 252 11.02 -16.58 -8.97
C THR A 252 9.85 -16.05 -8.14
N ILE A 253 9.47 -14.77 -8.37
CA ILE A 253 8.34 -14.11 -7.72
C ILE A 253 7.55 -13.38 -8.80
N ASP A 254 6.24 -13.54 -8.81
CA ASP A 254 5.33 -12.94 -9.81
C ASP A 254 5.77 -13.20 -11.26
N GLY A 255 6.28 -14.41 -11.53
CA GLY A 255 6.77 -14.81 -12.85
C GLY A 255 8.10 -14.17 -13.27
N ALA A 256 8.74 -13.38 -12.40
CA ALA A 256 10.04 -12.77 -12.65
C ALA A 256 11.15 -13.48 -11.88
N SER A 257 12.32 -13.60 -12.51
CA SER A 257 13.51 -14.17 -11.90
C SER A 257 14.36 -13.09 -11.24
N TYR A 258 14.87 -13.39 -10.04
CA TYR A 258 15.78 -12.53 -9.27
C TYR A 258 16.99 -13.33 -8.81
N ASP A 259 18.17 -12.77 -9.04
CA ASP A 259 19.40 -13.25 -8.42
C ASP A 259 19.51 -12.70 -7.01
N VAL A 260 19.75 -13.58 -6.04
CA VAL A 260 19.82 -13.22 -4.60
C VAL A 260 21.28 -13.21 -4.15
N TYR A 261 21.66 -12.12 -3.44
CA TYR A 261 23.01 -11.93 -2.94
C TYR A 261 23.01 -11.51 -1.48
N GLN A 262 24.12 -11.79 -0.81
CA GLN A 262 24.43 -11.31 0.53
C GLN A 262 25.82 -10.69 0.55
N ASN A 263 25.91 -9.44 1.00
CA ASN A 263 27.15 -8.73 1.28
C ASN A 263 27.29 -8.51 2.80
N MET A 264 28.51 -8.37 3.31
CA MET A 264 28.75 -7.98 4.69
C MET A 264 29.38 -6.60 4.74
N ARG A 265 28.81 -5.76 5.59
CA ARG A 265 29.33 -4.43 5.92
C ARG A 265 29.98 -4.49 7.30
N TYR A 266 31.19 -3.97 7.41
CA TYR A 266 31.99 -4.08 8.65
C TYR A 266 32.26 -2.71 9.23
N ASN A 267 31.80 -2.48 10.48
CA ASN A 267 32.07 -1.26 11.26
C ASN A 267 31.78 0.03 10.44
N VAL A 268 30.57 0.13 9.89
CA VAL A 268 30.11 1.28 9.10
C VAL A 268 28.81 1.85 9.66
N PRO A 269 28.48 3.10 9.34
CA PRO A 269 27.22 3.70 9.75
C PRO A 269 25.99 2.90 9.33
N SER A 270 25.03 2.77 10.24
CA SER A 270 23.74 2.14 10.05
C SER A 270 22.65 2.98 10.71
N ILE A 271 21.38 2.49 10.68
CA ILE A 271 20.27 3.08 11.45
C ILE A 271 20.42 2.89 12.97
N ASP A 272 21.34 2.02 13.42
CA ASP A 272 21.63 1.71 14.83
C ASP A 272 23.10 2.03 15.19
N GLY A 273 23.65 3.12 14.68
CA GLY A 273 25.03 3.53 14.86
C GLY A 273 26.01 2.77 13.96
N GLU A 274 27.31 2.78 14.33
CA GLU A 274 28.32 1.98 13.63
C GLU A 274 28.20 0.50 14.00
N LYS A 275 27.96 -0.34 13.02
CA LYS A 275 27.70 -1.79 13.19
C LYS A 275 28.34 -2.61 12.07
N THR A 276 28.42 -3.90 12.33
CA THR A 276 28.63 -4.93 11.31
C THR A 276 27.30 -5.60 11.04
N PHE A 277 26.87 -5.61 9.77
CA PHE A 277 25.58 -6.13 9.37
C PHE A 277 25.59 -6.69 7.94
N PRO A 278 24.70 -7.63 7.61
CA PRO A 278 24.51 -8.07 6.24
C PRO A 278 23.64 -7.09 5.44
N GLN A 279 23.97 -6.99 4.14
CA GLN A 279 23.08 -6.43 3.11
C GLN A 279 22.50 -7.58 2.32
N PHE A 280 21.19 -7.59 2.13
CA PHE A 280 20.46 -8.57 1.30
C PHE A 280 19.97 -7.92 0.02
N PHE A 281 20.18 -8.61 -1.10
CA PHE A 281 19.76 -8.13 -2.41
C PHE A 281 18.95 -9.20 -3.13
N SER A 282 17.81 -8.81 -3.72
CA SER A 282 17.20 -9.49 -4.83
C SER A 282 17.33 -8.59 -6.04
N VAL A 283 18.03 -9.02 -7.09
CA VAL A 283 18.23 -8.24 -8.31
C VAL A 283 17.45 -8.87 -9.44
N ARG A 284 16.47 -8.16 -9.97
CA ARG A 284 15.62 -8.63 -11.06
C ARG A 284 16.47 -8.95 -12.31
N SER A 285 16.12 -9.98 -13.05
CA SER A 285 16.87 -10.37 -14.25
C SER A 285 16.85 -9.31 -15.35
N SER A 286 15.70 -8.62 -15.50
CA SER A 286 15.48 -7.52 -16.44
C SER A 286 14.87 -6.34 -15.70
N SER A 287 15.40 -5.13 -15.93
CA SER A 287 14.87 -3.91 -15.31
C SER A 287 13.45 -3.59 -15.77
N ARG A 288 12.68 -2.92 -14.91
CA ARG A 288 11.36 -2.38 -15.23
C ARG A 288 11.10 -1.05 -14.53
N GLN A 289 10.31 -0.20 -15.17
CA GLN A 289 9.96 1.12 -14.64
C GLN A 289 8.55 1.17 -14.03
N SER A 290 7.83 0.07 -14.05
CA SER A 290 6.52 -0.04 -13.39
C SER A 290 6.23 -1.48 -13.00
N GLY A 291 5.45 -1.67 -11.94
CA GLY A 291 4.99 -2.99 -11.54
C GLY A 291 4.63 -3.12 -10.07
N HIS A 292 4.40 -4.36 -9.69
CA HIS A 292 4.12 -4.83 -8.34
C HIS A 292 5.30 -5.61 -7.78
N VAL A 293 5.63 -5.42 -6.52
CA VAL A 293 6.62 -6.19 -5.76
C VAL A 293 5.95 -6.82 -4.56
N ASP A 294 5.81 -8.14 -4.53
CA ASP A 294 5.45 -8.90 -3.32
C ASP A 294 6.68 -8.99 -2.41
N ILE A 295 6.82 -8.02 -1.51
CA ILE A 295 7.95 -7.92 -0.58
C ILE A 295 7.97 -9.10 0.37
N SER A 296 6.82 -9.55 0.82
CA SER A 296 6.69 -10.67 1.76
C SER A 296 7.14 -11.98 1.15
N ALA A 297 6.90 -12.19 -0.14
CA ALA A 297 7.43 -13.35 -0.86
C ALA A 297 8.97 -13.30 -0.93
N HIS A 298 9.57 -12.12 -1.17
CA HIS A 298 11.03 -11.97 -1.12
C HIS A 298 11.60 -12.34 0.24
N PHE A 299 11.01 -11.86 1.33
CA PHE A 299 11.45 -12.18 2.69
C PHE A 299 11.39 -13.68 2.98
N LYS A 300 10.28 -14.35 2.62
CA LYS A 300 10.14 -15.82 2.76
C LYS A 300 11.21 -16.57 1.96
N GLN A 301 11.51 -16.12 0.74
CA GLN A 301 12.55 -16.73 -0.08
C GLN A 301 13.96 -16.50 0.50
N TRP A 302 14.28 -15.31 1.03
CA TRP A 302 15.54 -15.07 1.71
C TRP A 302 15.71 -15.98 2.94
N GLU A 303 14.68 -16.11 3.76
CA GLU A 303 14.72 -17.02 4.92
C GLU A 303 14.96 -18.49 4.51
N SER A 304 14.33 -18.94 3.41
CA SER A 304 14.57 -20.29 2.87
C SER A 304 16.02 -20.51 2.38
N LEU A 305 16.72 -19.45 2.02
CA LEU A 305 18.14 -19.43 1.66
C LEU A 305 19.07 -19.23 2.86
N GLY A 306 18.53 -19.24 4.10
CA GLY A 306 19.28 -19.04 5.34
C GLY A 306 19.62 -17.57 5.63
N MET A 307 18.97 -16.63 4.94
CA MET A 307 19.16 -15.19 5.09
C MET A 307 18.09 -14.64 6.02
N LYS A 308 18.34 -14.66 7.32
CA LYS A 308 17.37 -14.27 8.35
C LYS A 308 17.09 -12.76 8.33
N ILE A 309 15.83 -12.39 8.24
CA ILE A 309 15.34 -11.00 8.32
C ILE A 309 14.72 -10.71 9.70
N GLY A 310 14.84 -9.45 10.15
CA GLY A 310 14.28 -8.99 11.43
C GLY A 310 12.95 -8.24 11.28
N ASN A 311 12.56 -7.54 12.33
CA ASN A 311 11.40 -6.64 12.28
C ASN A 311 11.71 -5.39 11.45
N ILE A 312 10.79 -5.00 10.59
CA ILE A 312 10.96 -3.89 9.67
C ILE A 312 10.99 -2.57 10.44
N PHE A 313 12.10 -1.86 10.36
CA PHE A 313 12.26 -0.50 10.84
C PHE A 313 12.02 0.52 9.73
N GLN A 314 12.50 0.23 8.51
CA GLN A 314 12.33 1.07 7.33
C GLN A 314 11.97 0.22 6.15
N LEU A 315 11.00 0.70 5.35
CA LEU A 315 10.53 0.04 4.12
C LEU A 315 10.05 1.12 3.16
N MET A 316 10.76 1.34 2.06
CA MET A 316 10.52 2.42 1.12
C MET A 316 10.69 1.97 -0.33
N PHE A 317 10.03 2.63 -1.27
CA PHE A 317 10.51 2.66 -2.66
C PHE A 317 11.47 3.83 -2.79
N ALA A 318 12.68 3.55 -3.27
CA ALA A 318 13.78 4.49 -3.26
C ALA A 318 14.68 4.37 -4.49
N VAL A 319 15.39 5.46 -4.78
CA VAL A 319 16.57 5.49 -5.62
C VAL A 319 17.80 5.71 -4.74
N GLU A 320 18.84 4.88 -4.94
CA GLU A 320 20.16 5.06 -4.33
C GLU A 320 21.24 5.05 -5.39
N THR A 321 22.20 5.98 -5.31
CA THR A 321 23.30 6.09 -6.27
C THR A 321 24.61 6.43 -5.59
N GLY A 322 25.70 5.80 -6.06
CA GLY A 322 27.07 6.09 -5.65
C GLY A 322 27.80 6.95 -6.66
N GLY A 323 27.28 8.16 -6.91
CA GLY A 323 27.85 9.12 -7.85
C GLY A 323 26.91 9.48 -8.99
N GLY A 324 27.46 10.16 -10.00
CA GLY A 324 26.72 10.58 -11.19
C GLY A 324 25.83 11.80 -10.99
N SER A 325 24.96 12.02 -11.96
CA SER A 325 23.96 13.09 -11.95
C SER A 325 22.72 12.61 -12.69
N GLY A 326 21.54 12.86 -12.14
CA GLY A 326 20.32 12.39 -12.76
C GLY A 326 19.07 12.80 -12.00
N THR A 327 17.95 12.26 -12.47
CA THR A 327 16.63 12.42 -11.88
C THR A 327 15.88 11.11 -11.87
N LEU A 328 15.00 10.95 -10.91
CA LEU A 328 13.94 9.96 -10.89
C LEU A 328 12.62 10.70 -10.65
N ASP A 329 11.60 10.34 -11.40
CA ASP A 329 10.24 10.82 -11.25
C ASP A 329 9.32 9.61 -10.99
N CYS A 330 8.91 9.41 -9.74
CA CYS A 330 8.00 8.35 -9.31
C CYS A 330 6.59 8.91 -9.28
N ASP A 331 5.83 8.71 -10.35
CA ASP A 331 4.48 9.25 -10.56
C ASP A 331 3.36 8.27 -10.19
N TYR A 332 3.71 7.05 -9.77
CA TYR A 332 2.81 6.08 -9.16
C TYR A 332 3.52 5.40 -7.99
N PHE A 333 2.92 5.50 -6.81
CA PHE A 333 3.45 4.86 -5.61
C PHE A 333 2.32 4.43 -4.69
N TYR A 334 2.36 3.17 -4.28
CA TYR A 334 1.51 2.64 -3.22
C TYR A 334 2.27 1.56 -2.45
N LEU A 335 2.29 1.65 -1.15
CA LEU A 335 2.92 0.67 -0.26
C LEU A 335 1.90 0.23 0.78
N SER A 336 1.55 -1.07 0.75
CA SER A 336 0.62 -1.70 1.68
C SER A 336 1.35 -2.49 2.74
N ASP A 337 0.80 -2.54 3.94
CA ASP A 337 1.20 -3.44 5.01
C ASP A 337 0.04 -4.34 5.47
N GLY A 338 -1.06 -4.37 4.70
CA GLY A 338 -2.24 -5.18 4.97
C GLY A 338 -3.02 -4.78 6.24
N LYS A 339 -2.72 -3.63 6.84
CA LYS A 339 -3.44 -3.06 7.99
C LYS A 339 -4.59 -2.17 7.53
N PHE A 340 -5.64 -2.08 8.38
CA PHE A 340 -6.72 -1.10 8.24
C PHE A 340 -6.21 0.34 8.33
#